data_1c353c9b8df7c382aeaeca596345bb7c
#
_entry.id   1c353c9b8df7c382aeaeca596345bb7c
#
_cell.length_a   1.000
_cell.length_b   1.000
_cell.length_c   1.000
_cell.angle_alpha   90.00
_cell.angle_beta   90.00
_cell.angle_gamma   90.00
#
_symmetry.space_group_name_H-M   'P 1'
#
loop_
_entity.id
_entity.type
_entity.pdbx_description
1 polymer ?
#
loop_
_entity_poly.entity_id
_entity_poly.type
_entity_poly.pdbx_seq_one_letter_code
_entity_poly.pdbx_strand_id
1 'polypeptide(L)'
;LHVNSERISLPVLEDQLQKIESTSPSYLLMASLDLNGDIMREHGTSLFTQWQENLDVFYREAEKIPGLRMLQPADLQGGSMDQTKIDLDMSALGLSGARLEQELIKRDIFCELTTGNILMCMTGIGNTQADYEKLLAALQEIAEQESRGDRMVQDVPRDAEKPKHTKLSENPAKSKIPWNKKRPLQDTAGEKETEDIRKCSGRICGTSIIPYPPGIPLICPGEVLDDEDIQYVLHLRKRGEKVIGIDEQNRITVISNRR
;
A
#
# COMPACT_ATOMS: atom_id res chain seq x y z
N LEU A 1 -15.08 -23.68 -0.32
CA LEU A 1 -14.20 -24.05 0.79
C LEU A 1 -13.93 -25.54 0.78
N HIS A 2 -12.67 -25.94 0.94
CA HIS A 2 -12.27 -27.32 1.11
C HIS A 2 -11.78 -27.49 2.55
N VAL A 3 -12.38 -28.43 3.28
CA VAL A 3 -11.99 -28.74 4.67
C VAL A 3 -11.43 -30.16 4.70
N ASN A 4 -10.18 -30.26 5.13
CA ASN A 4 -9.48 -31.54 5.32
C ASN A 4 -8.78 -31.54 6.68
N SER A 5 -9.54 -31.36 7.74
CA SER A 5 -9.00 -31.32 9.11
C SER A 5 -10.09 -31.62 10.13
N GLU A 6 -9.79 -32.48 11.09
CA GLU A 6 -10.64 -32.77 12.23
C GLU A 6 -10.69 -31.61 13.26
N ARG A 7 -9.80 -30.59 13.10
CA ARG A 7 -9.78 -29.41 13.97
C ARG A 7 -10.91 -28.43 13.69
N ILE A 8 -11.59 -28.59 12.53
CA ILE A 8 -12.66 -27.68 12.10
C ILE A 8 -13.98 -28.44 12.21
N SER A 9 -14.88 -27.90 13.04
CA SER A 9 -16.26 -28.39 13.12
C SER A 9 -17.03 -27.91 11.89
N LEU A 10 -17.42 -28.84 11.01
CA LEU A 10 -18.20 -28.52 9.81
C LEU A 10 -19.52 -27.82 10.13
N PRO A 11 -20.34 -28.25 11.13
CA PRO A 11 -21.58 -27.53 11.47
C PRO A 11 -21.36 -26.09 11.90
N VAL A 12 -20.27 -25.82 12.63
CA VAL A 12 -19.92 -24.44 13.04
C VAL A 12 -19.49 -23.63 11.83
N LEU A 13 -18.70 -24.20 10.93
CA LEU A 13 -18.29 -23.54 9.69
C LEU A 13 -19.48 -23.18 8.81
N GLU A 14 -20.41 -24.13 8.62
CA GLU A 14 -21.64 -23.93 7.84
C GLU A 14 -22.49 -22.78 8.43
N ASP A 15 -22.69 -22.75 9.75
CA ASP A 15 -23.40 -21.66 10.42
C ASP A 15 -22.74 -20.29 10.21
N GLN A 16 -21.40 -20.23 10.23
CA GLN A 16 -20.69 -18.98 9.97
C GLN A 16 -20.77 -18.55 8.49
N LEU A 17 -20.70 -19.49 7.55
CA LEU A 17 -20.86 -19.22 6.13
C LEU A 17 -22.23 -18.64 5.82
N GLN A 18 -23.29 -19.21 6.37
CA GLN A 18 -24.67 -18.73 6.15
C GLN A 18 -24.85 -17.26 6.59
N LYS A 19 -24.06 -16.76 7.52
CA LYS A 19 -24.13 -15.36 7.99
C LYS A 19 -23.52 -14.37 7.03
N ILE A 20 -22.61 -14.81 6.14
CA ILE A 20 -21.86 -13.95 5.22
C ILE A 20 -22.16 -14.21 3.75
N GLU A 21 -22.80 -15.32 3.41
CA GLU A 21 -23.17 -15.65 2.05
C GLU A 21 -24.31 -14.77 1.54
N SER A 22 -24.23 -14.41 0.24
CA SER A 22 -25.33 -13.75 -0.46
C SER A 22 -26.40 -14.77 -0.88
N THR A 23 -27.65 -14.35 -0.96
CA THR A 23 -28.78 -15.22 -1.35
C THR A 23 -28.98 -15.34 -2.85
N SER A 24 -28.34 -14.49 -3.66
CA SER A 24 -28.55 -14.41 -5.12
C SER A 24 -27.21 -14.41 -5.84
N PRO A 25 -26.66 -15.60 -6.16
CA PRO A 25 -25.39 -15.69 -6.86
C PRO A 25 -25.51 -15.12 -8.28
N SER A 26 -24.46 -14.40 -8.72
CA SER A 26 -24.37 -13.94 -10.10
C SER A 26 -23.89 -15.08 -11.00
N TYR A 27 -24.72 -15.49 -11.96
CA TYR A 27 -24.33 -16.51 -12.93
C TYR A 27 -23.13 -16.07 -13.80
N LEU A 28 -22.97 -14.76 -14.07
CA LEU A 28 -21.82 -14.24 -14.81
C LEU A 28 -20.53 -14.45 -14.03
N LEU A 29 -20.54 -14.19 -12.72
CA LEU A 29 -19.37 -14.44 -11.88
C LEU A 29 -19.05 -15.93 -11.75
N MET A 30 -20.09 -16.78 -11.62
CA MET A 30 -19.90 -18.23 -11.57
C MET A 30 -19.30 -18.75 -12.87
N ALA A 31 -19.83 -18.34 -14.03
CA ALA A 31 -19.30 -18.72 -15.33
C ALA A 31 -17.85 -18.21 -15.53
N SER A 32 -17.54 -17.01 -15.06
CA SER A 32 -16.17 -16.46 -15.09
C SER A 32 -15.20 -17.30 -14.25
N LEU A 33 -15.61 -17.75 -13.07
CA LEU A 33 -14.79 -18.62 -12.23
C LEU A 33 -14.54 -19.99 -12.87
N ASP A 34 -15.58 -20.58 -13.46
CA ASP A 34 -15.47 -21.88 -14.15
C ASP A 34 -14.53 -21.80 -15.36
N LEU A 35 -14.74 -20.80 -16.22
CA LEU A 35 -13.88 -20.53 -17.37
C LEU A 35 -12.42 -20.26 -16.95
N ASN A 36 -12.21 -19.51 -15.87
CA ASN A 36 -10.86 -19.26 -15.36
C ASN A 36 -10.19 -20.56 -14.89
N GLY A 37 -10.94 -21.47 -14.26
CA GLY A 37 -10.46 -22.80 -13.90
C GLY A 37 -10.00 -23.62 -15.12
N ASP A 38 -10.76 -23.57 -16.21
CA ASP A 38 -10.40 -24.24 -17.46
C ASP A 38 -9.14 -23.63 -18.10
N ILE A 39 -9.07 -22.31 -18.21
CA ILE A 39 -7.89 -21.60 -18.72
C ILE A 39 -6.65 -21.98 -17.91
N MET A 40 -6.75 -21.99 -16.59
CA MET A 40 -5.61 -22.35 -15.73
C MET A 40 -5.19 -23.80 -15.90
N ARG A 41 -6.14 -24.71 -16.08
CA ARG A 41 -5.86 -26.14 -16.31
C ARG A 41 -5.16 -26.37 -17.65
N GLU A 42 -5.59 -25.68 -18.70
CA GLU A 42 -5.11 -25.91 -20.08
C GLU A 42 -3.85 -25.12 -20.41
N HIS A 43 -3.78 -23.86 -19.93
CA HIS A 43 -2.77 -22.90 -20.32
C HIS A 43 -1.96 -22.33 -19.14
N GLY A 44 -2.29 -22.68 -17.90
CA GLY A 44 -1.68 -22.05 -16.72
C GLY A 44 -0.16 -22.09 -16.74
N THR A 45 0.45 -23.24 -17.07
CA THR A 45 1.91 -23.36 -17.11
C THR A 45 2.54 -22.38 -18.10
N SER A 46 2.02 -22.28 -19.32
CA SER A 46 2.56 -21.37 -20.34
C SER A 46 2.34 -19.90 -19.98
N LEU A 47 1.16 -19.56 -19.41
CA LEU A 47 0.84 -18.20 -18.98
C LEU A 47 1.75 -17.73 -17.86
N PHE A 48 1.99 -18.57 -16.84
CA PHE A 48 2.90 -18.24 -15.74
C PHE A 48 4.36 -18.15 -16.19
N THR A 49 4.80 -19.03 -17.09
CA THR A 49 6.15 -18.96 -17.67
C THR A 49 6.35 -17.65 -18.42
N GLN A 50 5.42 -17.29 -19.31
CA GLN A 50 5.48 -16.04 -20.05
C GLN A 50 5.48 -14.81 -19.12
N TRP A 51 4.65 -14.84 -18.08
CA TRP A 51 4.60 -13.76 -17.08
C TRP A 51 5.92 -13.61 -16.34
N GLN A 52 6.53 -14.72 -15.89
CA GLN A 52 7.83 -14.71 -15.24
C GLN A 52 8.93 -14.15 -16.16
N GLU A 53 8.97 -14.61 -17.41
CA GLU A 53 9.95 -14.13 -18.40
C GLU A 53 9.82 -12.63 -18.62
N ASN A 54 8.60 -12.10 -18.76
CA ASN A 54 8.35 -10.68 -18.91
C ASN A 54 8.82 -9.90 -17.69
N LEU A 55 8.57 -10.40 -16.47
CA LEU A 55 9.04 -9.77 -15.23
C LEU A 55 10.58 -9.76 -15.15
N ASP A 56 11.22 -10.87 -15.46
CA ASP A 56 12.70 -10.97 -15.43
C ASP A 56 13.35 -9.98 -16.40
N VAL A 57 12.76 -9.80 -17.58
CA VAL A 57 13.21 -8.81 -18.55
C VAL A 57 12.98 -7.41 -18.01
N PHE A 58 11.78 -7.13 -17.46
CA PHE A 58 11.45 -5.83 -16.90
C PHE A 58 12.41 -5.43 -15.79
N TYR A 59 12.62 -6.26 -14.79
CA TYR A 59 13.51 -5.96 -13.66
C TYR A 59 14.93 -5.67 -14.11
N ARG A 60 15.47 -6.50 -15.03
CA ARG A 60 16.81 -6.32 -15.59
C ARG A 60 16.98 -5.00 -16.36
N GLU A 61 15.97 -4.60 -17.14
CA GLU A 61 16.03 -3.36 -17.90
C GLU A 61 15.77 -2.13 -17.02
N ALA A 62 14.87 -2.23 -16.07
CA ALA A 62 14.54 -1.16 -15.13
C ALA A 62 15.73 -0.79 -14.22
N GLU A 63 16.58 -1.74 -13.82
CA GLU A 63 17.81 -1.48 -13.06
C GLU A 63 18.77 -0.52 -13.77
N LYS A 64 18.68 -0.40 -15.09
CA LYS A 64 19.54 0.49 -15.89
C LYS A 64 19.04 1.94 -15.90
N ILE A 65 17.82 2.20 -15.42
CA ILE A 65 17.21 3.53 -15.42
C ILE A 65 17.80 4.37 -14.28
N PRO A 66 18.49 5.48 -14.58
CA PRO A 66 19.11 6.30 -13.55
C PRO A 66 18.06 6.88 -12.59
N GLY A 67 18.34 6.74 -11.29
CA GLY A 67 17.48 7.29 -10.24
C GLY A 67 16.21 6.47 -9.91
N LEU A 68 15.94 5.39 -10.65
CA LEU A 68 14.93 4.42 -10.30
C LEU A 68 15.53 3.39 -9.31
N ARG A 69 14.82 3.14 -8.24
CA ARG A 69 15.06 2.06 -7.31
C ARG A 69 13.82 1.17 -7.23
N MET A 70 14.04 -0.11 -7.20
CA MET A 70 13.01 -1.11 -6.97
C MET A 70 13.39 -1.96 -5.76
N LEU A 71 12.39 -2.38 -4.98
CA LEU A 71 12.61 -3.33 -3.92
C LEU A 71 12.98 -4.69 -4.52
N GLN A 72 14.03 -5.31 -3.99
CA GLN A 72 14.54 -6.59 -4.43
C GLN A 72 14.48 -7.62 -3.28
N PRO A 73 14.39 -8.91 -3.56
CA PRO A 73 14.44 -9.95 -2.52
C PRO A 73 15.68 -9.84 -1.61
N ALA A 74 16.81 -9.38 -2.17
CA ALA A 74 18.06 -9.17 -1.43
C ALA A 74 17.98 -8.05 -0.39
N ASP A 75 17.05 -7.11 -0.52
CA ASP A 75 16.82 -6.02 0.43
C ASP A 75 16.09 -6.51 1.70
N LEU A 76 15.51 -7.71 1.65
CA LEU A 76 14.71 -8.28 2.74
C LEU A 76 15.58 -9.15 3.64
N GLN A 77 15.60 -8.82 4.93
CA GLN A 77 16.31 -9.64 5.94
C GLN A 77 15.42 -10.81 6.37
N GLY A 78 15.56 -11.97 5.67
CA GLY A 78 14.84 -13.20 6.01
C GLY A 78 13.36 -13.23 5.64
N GLY A 79 12.93 -12.32 4.79
CA GLY A 79 11.59 -12.30 4.21
C GLY A 79 11.57 -12.80 2.77
N SER A 80 10.37 -12.92 2.22
CA SER A 80 10.13 -13.13 0.79
C SER A 80 9.22 -12.02 0.28
N MET A 81 9.31 -11.71 -1.00
CA MET A 81 8.42 -10.76 -1.64
C MET A 81 7.76 -11.37 -2.87
N ASP A 82 6.60 -10.86 -3.18
CA ASP A 82 5.90 -11.17 -4.42
C ASP A 82 6.39 -10.21 -5.52
N GLN A 83 7.29 -10.70 -6.37
CA GLN A 83 7.88 -9.92 -7.46
C GLN A 83 6.86 -9.53 -8.55
N THR A 84 5.64 -10.05 -8.50
CA THR A 84 4.56 -9.64 -9.40
C THR A 84 4.01 -8.26 -9.06
N LYS A 85 4.34 -7.75 -7.87
CA LYS A 85 4.08 -6.39 -7.41
C LYS A 85 5.37 -5.58 -7.52
N ILE A 86 5.39 -4.67 -8.48
CA ILE A 86 6.57 -3.89 -8.81
C ILE A 86 6.53 -2.59 -8.01
N ASP A 87 7.44 -2.44 -7.07
CA ASP A 87 7.57 -1.22 -6.25
C ASP A 87 8.61 -0.29 -6.87
N LEU A 88 8.16 0.88 -7.31
CA LEU A 88 8.96 1.90 -7.98
C LEU A 88 9.25 3.06 -7.03
N ASP A 89 10.51 3.44 -6.88
CA ASP A 89 10.96 4.61 -6.12
C ASP A 89 11.88 5.47 -6.99
N MET A 90 11.45 6.69 -7.31
CA MET A 90 12.24 7.68 -8.04
C MET A 90 12.56 8.92 -7.16
N SER A 91 12.55 8.76 -5.85
CA SER A 91 12.84 9.85 -4.91
C SER A 91 14.28 10.41 -5.04
N ALA A 92 15.20 9.63 -5.58
CA ALA A 92 16.54 10.10 -5.93
C ALA A 92 16.51 11.24 -6.98
N LEU A 93 15.48 11.28 -7.82
CA LEU A 93 15.22 12.36 -8.79
C LEU A 93 14.29 13.45 -8.24
N GLY A 94 13.89 13.35 -6.95
CA GLY A 94 13.00 14.30 -6.31
C GLY A 94 11.51 14.04 -6.56
N LEU A 95 11.14 12.89 -7.13
CA LEU A 95 9.76 12.49 -7.35
C LEU A 95 9.22 11.73 -6.13
N SER A 96 8.07 12.16 -5.60
CA SER A 96 7.28 11.33 -4.70
C SER A 96 6.49 10.28 -5.49
N GLY A 97 6.01 9.22 -4.80
CA GLY A 97 5.16 8.22 -5.44
C GLY A 97 3.93 8.83 -6.13
N ALA A 98 3.27 9.79 -5.46
CA ALA A 98 2.11 10.49 -6.04
C ALA A 98 2.47 11.33 -7.29
N ARG A 99 3.67 11.93 -7.33
CA ARG A 99 4.11 12.67 -8.52
C ARG A 99 4.44 11.71 -9.66
N LEU A 100 5.10 10.61 -9.37
CA LEU A 100 5.38 9.55 -10.35
C LEU A 100 4.09 8.98 -10.94
N GLU A 101 3.08 8.72 -10.11
CA GLU A 101 1.75 8.28 -10.54
C GLU A 101 1.13 9.25 -11.55
N GLN A 102 1.15 10.56 -11.25
CA GLN A 102 0.62 11.58 -12.15
C GLN A 102 1.34 11.60 -13.50
N GLU A 103 2.66 11.40 -13.50
CA GLU A 103 3.44 11.35 -14.76
C GLU A 103 3.12 10.09 -15.57
N LEU A 104 2.86 8.96 -14.91
CA LEU A 104 2.46 7.72 -15.57
C LEU A 104 1.01 7.79 -16.10
N ILE A 105 0.09 8.41 -15.38
CA ILE A 105 -1.30 8.62 -15.83
C ILE A 105 -1.32 9.44 -17.15
N LYS A 106 -0.46 10.45 -17.30
CA LYS A 106 -0.35 11.23 -18.56
C LYS A 106 0.06 10.37 -19.75
N ARG A 107 0.59 9.19 -19.50
CA ARG A 107 1.05 8.21 -20.50
C ARG A 107 0.13 6.99 -20.57
N ASP A 108 -1.09 7.13 -20.04
CA ASP A 108 -2.09 6.05 -19.97
C ASP A 108 -1.57 4.80 -19.25
N ILE A 109 -0.83 4.98 -18.17
CA ILE A 109 -0.38 3.92 -17.27
C ILE A 109 -0.98 4.16 -15.91
N PHE A 110 -1.78 3.20 -15.43
CA PHE A 110 -2.48 3.26 -14.15
C PHE A 110 -1.88 2.25 -13.21
N CYS A 111 -1.49 2.70 -12.03
CA CYS A 111 -0.85 1.89 -11.01
C CYS A 111 -1.84 1.56 -9.87
N GLU A 112 -1.49 0.60 -9.03
CA GLU A 112 -2.39 0.11 -7.98
C GLU A 112 -2.49 1.07 -6.79
N LEU A 113 -1.34 1.48 -6.24
CA LEU A 113 -1.32 2.38 -5.09
C LEU A 113 -0.01 3.14 -4.96
N THR A 114 -0.09 4.28 -4.25
CA THR A 114 1.08 5.06 -3.81
C THR A 114 1.16 5.11 -2.29
N THR A 115 2.39 5.02 -1.76
CA THR A 115 2.65 5.27 -0.34
C THR A 115 4.00 5.98 -0.16
N GLY A 116 3.97 7.22 0.30
CA GLY A 116 5.19 8.03 0.42
C GLY A 116 5.91 8.21 -0.91
N ASN A 117 7.10 7.63 -1.05
CA ASN A 117 7.89 7.67 -2.27
C ASN A 117 7.70 6.45 -3.18
N ILE A 118 6.98 5.44 -2.68
CA ILE A 118 6.76 4.19 -3.41
C ILE A 118 5.48 4.28 -4.24
N LEU A 119 5.58 3.86 -5.49
CA LEU A 119 4.45 3.60 -6.38
C LEU A 119 4.45 2.13 -6.72
N MET A 120 3.37 1.41 -6.39
CA MET A 120 3.24 0.00 -6.67
C MET A 120 2.42 -0.23 -7.94
N CYS A 121 2.97 -1.05 -8.84
CA CYS A 121 2.25 -1.60 -9.97
C CYS A 121 1.90 -3.06 -9.70
N MET A 122 0.67 -3.45 -9.99
CA MET A 122 0.24 -4.85 -9.93
C MET A 122 0.27 -5.44 -11.33
N THR A 123 0.91 -6.58 -11.48
CA THR A 123 0.97 -7.31 -12.75
C THR A 123 0.21 -8.64 -12.68
N GLY A 124 -0.09 -9.21 -13.84
CA GLY A 124 -0.80 -10.48 -13.94
C GLY A 124 -0.52 -11.17 -15.28
N ILE A 125 -1.03 -12.39 -15.39
CA ILE A 125 -0.90 -13.22 -16.61
C ILE A 125 -1.52 -12.58 -17.87
N GLY A 126 -2.36 -11.55 -17.70
CA GLY A 126 -2.95 -10.80 -18.81
C GLY A 126 -2.07 -9.69 -19.35
N ASN A 127 -0.99 -9.32 -18.66
CA ASN A 127 -0.05 -8.32 -19.16
C ASN A 127 0.85 -8.92 -20.24
N THR A 128 0.95 -8.17 -21.33
CA THR A 128 1.78 -8.52 -22.48
C THR A 128 3.18 -7.92 -22.36
N GLN A 129 4.12 -8.40 -23.15
CA GLN A 129 5.46 -7.80 -23.25
C GLN A 129 5.37 -6.28 -23.55
N ALA A 130 4.45 -5.88 -24.43
CA ALA A 130 4.25 -4.47 -24.80
C ALA A 130 3.86 -3.59 -23.61
N ASP A 131 3.13 -4.11 -22.59
CA ASP A 131 2.78 -3.36 -21.40
C ASP A 131 4.02 -3.05 -20.54
N TYR A 132 4.93 -4.02 -20.40
CA TYR A 132 6.19 -3.82 -19.69
C TYR A 132 7.12 -2.87 -20.45
N GLU A 133 7.22 -2.99 -21.76
CA GLU A 133 7.99 -2.07 -22.62
C GLU A 133 7.46 -0.64 -22.53
N LYS A 134 6.13 -0.47 -22.51
CA LYS A 134 5.49 0.84 -22.32
C LYS A 134 5.84 1.45 -20.98
N LEU A 135 5.82 0.66 -19.91
CA LEU A 135 6.19 1.12 -18.56
C LEU A 135 7.68 1.51 -18.51
N LEU A 136 8.58 0.66 -19.05
CA LEU A 136 10.02 0.96 -19.11
C LEU A 136 10.32 2.24 -19.86
N ALA A 137 9.72 2.43 -21.05
CA ALA A 137 9.90 3.64 -21.85
C ALA A 137 9.41 4.89 -21.09
N ALA A 138 8.26 4.81 -20.43
CA ALA A 138 7.73 5.90 -19.63
C ALA A 138 8.66 6.27 -18.45
N LEU A 139 9.16 5.28 -17.72
CA LEU A 139 10.07 5.50 -16.59
C LEU A 139 11.40 6.11 -17.06
N GLN A 140 11.94 5.65 -18.19
CA GLN A 140 13.15 6.20 -18.77
C GLN A 140 12.98 7.66 -19.20
N GLU A 141 11.88 7.96 -19.88
CA GLU A 141 11.55 9.33 -20.30
C GLU A 141 11.40 10.27 -19.10
N ILE A 142 10.72 9.84 -18.05
CA ILE A 142 10.56 10.60 -16.81
C ILE A 142 11.92 10.85 -16.15
N ALA A 143 12.79 9.82 -16.08
CA ALA A 143 14.13 9.95 -15.52
C ALA A 143 14.99 10.97 -16.31
N GLU A 144 14.91 10.97 -17.63
CA GLU A 144 15.61 11.91 -18.48
C GLU A 144 15.10 13.35 -18.30
N GLN A 145 13.79 13.54 -18.24
CA GLN A 145 13.17 14.87 -18.04
C GLN A 145 13.57 15.49 -16.70
N GLU A 146 13.49 14.73 -15.62
CA GLU A 146 13.88 15.21 -14.29
C GLU A 146 15.39 15.47 -14.18
N SER A 147 16.23 14.66 -14.86
CA SER A 147 17.68 14.85 -14.87
C SER A 147 18.12 16.11 -15.65
N ARG A 148 17.37 16.53 -16.66
CA ARG A 148 17.64 17.76 -17.44
C ARG A 148 17.19 19.02 -16.72
N GLY A 149 16.45 18.90 -15.61
CA GLY A 149 15.92 20.04 -14.89
C GLY A 149 14.75 20.73 -15.59
N ASP A 150 14.15 20.11 -16.60
CA ASP A 150 12.92 20.54 -17.26
C ASP A 150 11.71 20.31 -16.34
N ARG A 151 11.78 20.95 -15.17
CA ARG A 151 10.66 20.94 -14.21
C ARG A 151 9.50 21.65 -14.85
N MET A 152 8.54 20.90 -15.34
CA MET A 152 7.23 21.47 -15.62
C MET A 152 6.60 21.91 -14.30
N VAL A 153 6.80 23.20 -14.02
CA VAL A 153 6.16 23.93 -12.92
C VAL A 153 4.67 24.01 -13.27
N GLN A 154 3.87 23.12 -12.69
CA GLN A 154 2.44 23.34 -12.54
C GLN A 154 2.03 22.94 -11.12
N ASP A 155 1.78 23.97 -10.35
CA ASP A 155 0.91 24.10 -9.17
C ASP A 155 0.86 22.93 -8.15
N VAL A 156 1.93 22.81 -7.38
CA VAL A 156 1.84 22.39 -5.98
C VAL A 156 2.27 23.60 -5.15
N PRO A 157 1.54 24.00 -4.10
CA PRO A 157 1.90 25.15 -3.28
C PRO A 157 3.36 25.08 -2.82
N ARG A 158 4.14 26.13 -3.05
CA ARG A 158 5.57 26.25 -2.74
C ARG A 158 5.92 26.22 -1.25
N ASP A 159 4.98 25.94 -0.37
CA ASP A 159 5.16 25.91 1.09
C ASP A 159 5.47 24.51 1.66
N ALA A 160 5.64 23.49 0.82
CA ALA A 160 6.34 22.31 1.27
C ALA A 160 7.84 22.66 1.31
N GLU A 161 8.33 23.08 2.49
CA GLU A 161 9.76 23.14 2.77
C GLU A 161 10.42 21.92 2.16
N LYS A 162 11.46 22.16 1.32
CA LYS A 162 12.33 21.08 0.84
C LYS A 162 12.63 20.21 2.05
N PRO A 163 12.34 18.91 2.03
CA PRO A 163 12.76 18.08 3.13
C PRO A 163 14.26 18.30 3.24
N LYS A 164 14.69 18.94 4.34
CA LYS A 164 16.09 18.92 4.73
C LYS A 164 16.46 17.46 4.63
N HIS A 165 17.49 17.15 3.83
CA HIS A 165 18.02 15.81 3.67
C HIS A 165 18.12 15.16 5.05
N THR A 166 17.04 14.62 5.53
CA THR A 166 17.10 13.59 6.55
C THR A 166 17.67 12.45 5.76
N LYS A 167 18.97 12.19 5.94
CA LYS A 167 19.62 10.99 5.44
C LYS A 167 18.63 9.88 5.77
N LEU A 168 17.93 9.35 4.74
CA LEU A 168 17.27 8.08 4.91
C LEU A 168 18.39 7.19 5.44
N SER A 169 18.25 6.75 6.68
CA SER A 169 19.18 5.81 7.26
C SER A 169 19.33 4.70 6.26
N GLU A 170 20.55 4.34 5.95
CA GLU A 170 21.01 3.43 4.90
C GLU A 170 20.38 2.03 4.95
N ASN A 171 19.24 1.89 5.60
CA ASN A 171 18.48 0.65 5.71
C ASN A 171 16.99 0.98 5.89
N PRO A 172 16.12 0.78 4.85
CA PRO A 172 14.67 0.96 4.99
C PRO A 172 14.07 0.08 6.10
N ALA A 173 14.75 -1.02 6.49
CA ALA A 173 14.39 -1.83 7.65
C ALA A 173 14.61 -1.12 9.00
N LYS A 174 15.24 0.07 9.02
CA LYS A 174 15.43 0.87 10.24
C LYS A 174 14.50 2.09 10.34
N SER A 175 13.68 2.37 9.35
CA SER A 175 12.55 3.26 9.61
C SER A 175 11.63 2.51 10.55
N LYS A 176 11.52 2.97 11.78
CA LYS A 176 10.54 2.45 12.75
C LYS A 176 9.16 2.81 12.25
N ILE A 177 8.64 2.00 11.30
CA ILE A 177 7.27 2.13 10.87
C ILE A 177 6.43 1.67 12.07
N PRO A 178 5.51 2.48 12.58
CA PRO A 178 4.71 2.15 13.78
C PRO A 178 3.93 0.83 13.66
N TRP A 179 3.72 0.32 12.44
CA TRP A 179 2.98 -0.92 12.15
C TRP A 179 3.57 -2.20 12.72
N ASN A 180 4.85 -2.20 13.11
CA ASN A 180 5.50 -3.37 13.69
C ASN A 180 5.36 -3.45 15.23
N LYS A 181 4.63 -2.53 15.85
CA LYS A 181 4.41 -2.57 17.29
C LYS A 181 3.34 -3.60 17.61
N LYS A 182 3.69 -4.62 18.40
CA LYS A 182 2.69 -5.50 19.05
C LYS A 182 2.08 -4.72 20.20
N ARG A 183 0.80 -4.38 20.10
CA ARG A 183 0.08 -3.62 21.11
C ARG A 183 -1.00 -4.50 21.74
N PRO A 184 -1.08 -4.60 23.07
CA PRO A 184 -2.21 -5.22 23.69
C PRO A 184 -3.47 -4.37 23.47
N LEU A 185 -4.55 -5.02 23.06
CA LEU A 185 -5.85 -4.35 22.93
C LEU A 185 -6.47 -4.19 24.32
N GLN A 186 -6.90 -2.98 24.61
CA GLN A 186 -7.65 -2.64 25.80
C GLN A 186 -9.16 -2.69 25.53
N ASP A 187 -9.96 -2.73 26.59
CA ASP A 187 -11.41 -2.70 26.48
C ASP A 187 -11.88 -1.36 25.86
N THR A 188 -12.75 -1.45 24.87
CA THR A 188 -13.35 -0.30 24.17
C THR A 188 -14.83 -0.07 24.53
N ALA A 189 -15.36 -0.79 25.53
CA ALA A 189 -16.75 -0.69 25.98
C ALA A 189 -17.07 0.61 26.75
N GLY A 190 -16.05 1.41 27.09
CA GLY A 190 -16.21 2.70 27.75
C GLY A 190 -16.85 3.77 26.85
N GLU A 191 -17.33 4.84 27.51
CA GLU A 191 -17.78 6.03 26.77
C GLU A 191 -16.68 6.55 25.86
N LYS A 192 -17.08 7.03 24.69
CA LYS A 192 -16.16 7.61 23.70
C LYS A 192 -16.26 9.12 23.72
N GLU A 193 -15.12 9.77 23.61
CA GLU A 193 -15.05 11.22 23.47
C GLU A 193 -14.12 11.61 22.31
N THR A 194 -14.31 12.80 21.76
CA THR A 194 -13.46 13.33 20.67
C THR A 194 -12.49 14.33 21.26
N GLU A 195 -11.18 14.13 21.02
CA GLU A 195 -10.12 14.99 21.56
C GLU A 195 -9.06 15.28 20.48
N ASP A 196 -8.35 16.38 20.62
CA ASP A 196 -7.19 16.71 19.76
C ASP A 196 -6.12 15.62 19.92
N ILE A 197 -5.68 15.05 18.79
CA ILE A 197 -4.72 13.94 18.78
C ILE A 197 -3.44 14.25 19.58
N ARG A 198 -3.02 15.53 19.61
CA ARG A 198 -1.82 15.99 20.34
C ARG A 198 -1.91 15.78 21.86
N LYS A 199 -3.13 15.63 22.37
CA LYS A 199 -3.42 15.40 23.79
C LYS A 199 -3.75 13.94 24.12
N CYS A 200 -3.64 13.06 23.13
CA CYS A 200 -4.09 11.68 23.24
C CYS A 200 -2.99 10.68 23.57
N SER A 201 -1.76 11.12 23.86
CA SER A 201 -0.69 10.24 24.33
C SER A 201 -1.10 9.49 25.59
N GLY A 202 -0.93 8.17 25.62
CA GLY A 202 -1.36 7.28 26.69
C GLY A 202 -2.88 6.99 26.74
N ARG A 203 -3.68 7.54 25.80
CA ARG A 203 -5.13 7.28 25.71
C ARG A 203 -5.41 6.03 24.86
N ILE A 204 -6.50 5.36 25.17
CA ILE A 204 -7.00 4.21 24.39
C ILE A 204 -7.74 4.75 23.17
N CYS A 205 -7.32 4.34 21.97
CA CYS A 205 -7.97 4.71 20.73
C CYS A 205 -9.35 4.07 20.64
N GLY A 206 -10.36 4.87 20.33
CA GLY A 206 -11.75 4.44 20.24
C GLY A 206 -12.23 4.17 18.82
N THR A 207 -11.39 4.42 17.82
CA THR A 207 -11.66 4.20 16.39
C THR A 207 -10.39 3.75 15.68
N SER A 208 -10.51 3.25 14.44
CA SER A 208 -9.32 2.97 13.63
C SER A 208 -8.76 4.27 13.03
N ILE A 209 -7.43 4.43 13.06
CA ILE A 209 -6.72 5.49 12.35
C ILE A 209 -6.03 4.85 11.16
N ILE A 210 -6.46 5.23 9.94
CA ILE A 210 -6.12 4.52 8.72
C ILE A 210 -5.57 5.50 7.69
N PRO A 211 -4.27 5.52 7.42
CA PRO A 211 -3.72 6.21 6.25
C PRO A 211 -4.29 5.63 4.95
N TYR A 212 -4.63 6.49 4.01
CA TYR A 212 -5.16 6.05 2.73
C TYR A 212 -4.52 6.83 1.57
N PRO A 213 -3.95 6.11 0.58
CA PRO A 213 -3.71 4.66 0.52
C PRO A 213 -2.67 4.18 1.54
N PRO A 214 -2.54 2.87 1.84
CA PRO A 214 -3.26 1.72 1.25
C PRO A 214 -4.54 1.34 1.99
N GLY A 215 -4.95 2.03 3.05
CA GLY A 215 -6.14 1.69 3.81
C GLY A 215 -5.92 0.63 4.89
N ILE A 216 -4.67 0.41 5.28
CA ILE A 216 -4.31 -0.49 6.40
C ILE A 216 -4.35 0.30 7.71
N PRO A 217 -5.06 -0.17 8.74
CA PRO A 217 -5.06 0.49 10.02
C PRO A 217 -3.65 0.63 10.61
N LEU A 218 -3.25 1.88 10.87
CA LEU A 218 -2.03 2.19 11.62
C LEU A 218 -2.25 1.96 13.11
N ILE A 219 -3.44 2.32 13.60
CA ILE A 219 -3.86 2.17 14.98
C ILE A 219 -5.27 1.59 14.97
N CYS A 220 -5.49 0.53 15.75
CA CYS A 220 -6.79 -0.11 15.91
C CYS A 220 -7.51 0.38 17.17
N PRO A 221 -8.85 0.27 17.24
CA PRO A 221 -9.58 0.51 18.47
C PRO A 221 -9.06 -0.40 19.59
N GLY A 222 -8.88 0.16 20.78
CA GLY A 222 -8.33 -0.57 21.93
C GLY A 222 -6.81 -0.45 22.08
N GLU A 223 -6.08 0.03 21.08
CA GLU A 223 -4.66 0.30 21.21
C GLU A 223 -4.40 1.61 21.96
N VAL A 224 -3.33 1.64 22.76
CA VAL A 224 -2.88 2.84 23.45
C VAL A 224 -2.00 3.66 22.50
N LEU A 225 -2.35 4.92 22.32
CA LEU A 225 -1.60 5.87 21.50
C LEU A 225 -0.30 6.26 22.18
N ASP A 226 0.78 6.33 21.46
CA ASP A 226 2.03 6.91 21.93
C ASP A 226 2.41 8.18 21.12
N ASP A 227 3.43 8.89 21.59
CA ASP A 227 3.86 10.14 20.95
C ASP A 227 4.39 9.91 19.52
N GLU A 228 4.98 8.75 19.24
CA GLU A 228 5.50 8.40 17.92
C GLU A 228 4.36 8.22 16.92
N ASP A 229 3.27 7.58 17.33
CA ASP A 229 2.06 7.45 16.53
C ASP A 229 1.45 8.80 16.19
N ILE A 230 1.32 9.65 17.20
CA ILE A 230 0.76 10.99 17.06
C ILE A 230 1.57 11.82 16.07
N GLN A 231 2.90 11.82 16.22
CA GLN A 231 3.79 12.55 15.32
C GLN A 231 3.71 12.00 13.88
N TYR A 232 3.63 10.68 13.73
CA TYR A 232 3.51 10.07 12.41
C TYR A 232 2.20 10.44 11.72
N VAL A 233 1.07 10.35 12.40
CA VAL A 233 -0.25 10.75 11.87
C VAL A 233 -0.27 12.22 11.46
N LEU A 234 0.25 13.11 12.31
CA LEU A 234 0.35 14.53 12.01
C LEU A 234 1.28 14.81 10.82
N HIS A 235 2.37 14.05 10.69
CA HIS A 235 3.27 14.15 9.56
C HIS A 235 2.57 13.78 8.24
N LEU A 236 1.83 12.68 8.19
CA LEU A 236 1.04 12.28 7.02
C LEU A 236 0.04 13.37 6.62
N ARG A 237 -0.69 13.91 7.59
CA ARG A 237 -1.64 15.00 7.38
C ARG A 237 -0.99 16.27 6.82
N LYS A 238 0.19 16.64 7.36
CA LYS A 238 0.95 17.80 6.87
C LYS A 238 1.42 17.62 5.41
N ARG A 239 1.60 16.39 4.97
CA ARG A 239 1.92 16.05 3.58
C ARG A 239 0.69 16.02 2.66
N GLY A 240 -0.50 16.27 3.19
CA GLY A 240 -1.74 16.19 2.43
C GLY A 240 -2.26 14.76 2.23
N GLU A 241 -1.69 13.78 2.92
CA GLU A 241 -2.16 12.39 2.86
C GLU A 241 -3.50 12.26 3.60
N LYS A 242 -4.44 11.52 3.00
CA LYS A 242 -5.73 11.26 3.63
C LYS A 242 -5.55 10.26 4.77
N VAL A 243 -6.03 10.61 5.96
CA VAL A 243 -6.06 9.70 7.11
C VAL A 243 -7.51 9.60 7.59
N ILE A 244 -8.06 8.39 7.58
CA ILE A 244 -9.41 8.09 8.06
C ILE A 244 -9.33 7.94 9.59
N GLY A 245 -10.38 8.33 10.31
CA GLY A 245 -10.43 8.27 11.78
C GLY A 245 -9.92 9.52 12.50
N ILE A 246 -9.53 10.54 11.74
CA ILE A 246 -9.16 11.88 12.23
C ILE A 246 -9.90 12.95 11.43
N ASP A 247 -10.45 13.96 12.11
CA ASP A 247 -11.17 15.05 11.45
C ASP A 247 -10.26 16.18 10.96
N GLU A 248 -10.87 17.19 10.31
CA GLU A 248 -10.14 18.35 9.77
C GLU A 248 -9.41 19.16 10.84
N GLN A 249 -9.90 19.16 12.08
CA GLN A 249 -9.32 19.84 13.23
C GLN A 249 -8.25 19.01 13.96
N ASN A 250 -7.85 17.86 13.40
CA ASN A 250 -6.94 16.88 14.00
C ASN A 250 -7.47 16.25 15.29
N ARG A 251 -8.80 16.04 15.39
CA ARG A 251 -9.40 15.34 16.51
C ARG A 251 -9.69 13.89 16.16
N ILE A 252 -9.54 13.03 17.14
CA ILE A 252 -9.77 11.58 17.06
C ILE A 252 -10.73 11.13 18.15
N THR A 253 -11.31 9.96 17.98
CA THR A 253 -12.15 9.33 19.01
C THR A 253 -11.26 8.48 19.93
N VAL A 254 -11.37 8.71 21.22
CA VAL A 254 -10.68 7.97 22.28
C VAL A 254 -11.68 7.49 23.34
N ILE A 255 -11.30 6.50 24.13
CA ILE A 255 -12.10 6.07 25.28
C ILE A 255 -11.98 7.12 26.38
N SER A 256 -13.13 7.54 26.93
CA SER A 256 -13.17 8.53 27.99
C SER A 256 -12.51 8.02 29.29
N ASN A 257 -11.73 8.89 29.93
CA ASN A 257 -11.14 8.60 31.24
C ASN A 257 -12.11 8.89 32.39
N ARG A 258 -13.35 9.33 32.10
CA ARG A 258 -14.35 9.56 33.13
C ARG A 258 -14.84 8.22 33.65
N ARG A 259 -14.52 7.93 34.89
CA ARG A 259 -15.18 6.89 35.72
C ARG A 259 -16.44 7.45 36.38
#